data_30387aa1520dccf635bd4628ad921f05
#
_entry.id   30387aa1520dccf635bd4628ad921f05
#
_cell.length_a   1.000
_cell.length_b   1.000
_cell.length_c   1.000
_cell.angle_alpha   90.00
_cell.angle_beta   90.00
_cell.angle_gamma   90.00
#
_symmetry.space_group_name_H-M   'P 1'
#
loop_
_entity.id
_entity.type
_entity.pdbx_description
1 polymer ?
#
loop_
_entity_poly.entity_id
_entity_poly.type
_entity_poly.pdbx_seq_one_letter_code
_entity_poly.pdbx_strand_id
1 'polypeptide(L)'
;MTAEIGGRARVIYEVRDGRITIKGEQYPIKLADGFYIIRKLTVLECKRLQTVPDSYIFPVSDTQAYRQLGNGWTVDVIAHILSFCPGITEKPLEVLSMYDGMSCGRLALDKLGASVAAYWATEIDKYAIKTTQANFPDTVQLGDAFQVREDGWKPWEG
;
A
#
# COMPACT_ATOMS: atom_id res chain seq x y z
N MET A 1 20.73 26.44 -8.05
CA MET A 1 21.40 26.55 -6.73
C MET A 1 21.33 25.19 -6.06
N THR A 2 22.35 24.76 -5.34
CA THR A 2 22.33 23.49 -4.59
C THR A 2 22.51 23.78 -3.11
N ALA A 3 21.81 23.05 -2.24
CA ALA A 3 22.00 23.09 -0.79
C ALA A 3 22.24 21.67 -0.27
N GLU A 4 23.04 21.51 0.76
CA GLU A 4 23.20 20.27 1.50
C GLU A 4 22.08 20.16 2.56
N ILE A 5 21.25 19.14 2.40
CA ILE A 5 20.19 18.81 3.38
C ILE A 5 20.31 17.32 3.70
N GLY A 6 20.60 17.02 4.98
CA GLY A 6 20.77 15.64 5.44
C GLY A 6 21.93 14.90 4.76
N GLY A 7 23.06 15.57 4.52
CA GLY A 7 24.28 15.01 3.93
C GLY A 7 24.21 14.67 2.44
N ARG A 8 23.21 15.18 1.71
CA ARG A 8 23.07 15.02 0.25
C ARG A 8 22.84 16.38 -0.42
N ALA A 9 23.59 16.65 -1.50
CA ALA A 9 23.36 17.81 -2.34
C ALA A 9 21.97 17.71 -2.99
N ARG A 10 21.14 18.72 -2.80
CA ARG A 10 19.81 18.84 -3.42
C ARG A 10 19.76 20.07 -4.32
N VAL A 11 19.10 19.95 -5.45
CA VAL A 11 18.85 21.08 -6.34
C VAL A 11 17.72 21.92 -5.73
N ILE A 12 17.98 23.22 -5.60
CA ILE A 12 16.97 24.21 -5.18
C ILE A 12 16.39 24.81 -6.45
N TYR A 13 15.10 24.81 -6.54
CA TYR A 13 14.33 25.43 -7.62
C TYR A 13 13.73 26.74 -7.11
N GLU A 14 13.85 27.81 -7.89
CA GLU A 14 13.17 29.06 -7.62
C GLU A 14 11.85 29.09 -8.42
N VAL A 15 10.76 29.41 -7.71
CA VAL A 15 9.48 29.76 -8.33
C VAL A 15 9.36 31.27 -8.29
N ARG A 16 9.10 31.89 -9.44
CA ARG A 16 8.88 33.31 -9.59
C ARG A 16 7.76 33.56 -10.58
N ASP A 17 6.82 34.44 -10.23
CA ASP A 17 5.67 34.79 -11.07
C ASP A 17 4.90 33.56 -11.59
N GLY A 18 4.70 32.55 -10.73
CA GLY A 18 4.01 31.31 -11.08
C GLY A 18 4.74 30.44 -12.09
N ARG A 19 6.06 30.56 -12.21
CA ARG A 19 6.91 29.78 -13.12
C ARG A 19 8.11 29.17 -12.38
N ILE A 20 8.52 27.99 -12.83
CA ILE A 20 9.72 27.30 -12.39
C ILE A 20 10.62 27.01 -13.60
N THR A 21 11.93 27.15 -13.43
CA THR A 21 12.90 26.82 -14.46
C THR A 21 13.55 25.46 -14.17
N ILE A 22 13.37 24.50 -15.06
CA ILE A 22 13.96 23.15 -14.96
C ILE A 22 14.77 22.89 -16.23
N LYS A 23 16.06 22.63 -16.10
CA LYS A 23 17.00 22.38 -17.23
C LYS A 23 16.98 23.48 -18.31
N GLY A 24 16.76 24.74 -17.90
CA GLY A 24 16.74 25.88 -18.81
C GLY A 24 15.37 26.19 -19.44
N GLU A 25 14.39 25.35 -19.25
CA GLU A 25 13.01 25.56 -19.73
C GLU A 25 12.09 26.04 -18.59
N GLN A 26 11.13 26.90 -18.94
CA GLN A 26 10.17 27.45 -17.99
C GLN A 26 8.83 26.72 -18.07
N TYR A 27 8.33 26.30 -16.91
CA TYR A 27 7.05 25.62 -16.75
C TYR A 27 6.12 26.42 -15.83
N PRO A 28 4.84 26.56 -16.16
CA PRO A 28 3.87 27.16 -15.26
C PRO A 28 3.63 26.25 -14.04
N ILE A 29 3.54 26.83 -12.84
CA ILE A 29 3.30 26.09 -11.60
C ILE A 29 2.41 26.90 -10.65
N LYS A 30 1.51 26.21 -9.93
CA LYS A 30 0.62 26.82 -8.93
C LYS A 30 1.24 26.75 -7.53
N LEU A 31 2.39 27.40 -7.36
CA LEU A 31 3.05 27.57 -6.07
C LEU A 31 3.32 29.06 -5.85
N ALA A 32 3.40 29.47 -4.59
CA ALA A 32 3.85 30.82 -4.24
C ALA A 32 5.30 31.05 -4.66
N ASP A 33 5.69 32.29 -4.86
CA ASP A 33 7.08 32.63 -5.12
C ASP A 33 7.97 32.21 -3.94
N GLY A 34 9.11 31.58 -4.24
CA GLY A 34 10.00 31.07 -3.22
C GLY A 34 10.95 30.00 -3.71
N PHE A 35 11.67 29.40 -2.77
CA PHE A 35 12.64 28.35 -3.05
C PHE A 35 12.11 26.98 -2.64
N TYR A 36 12.20 26.01 -3.54
CA TYR A 36 11.64 24.68 -3.40
C TYR A 36 12.68 23.59 -3.66
N ILE A 37 12.54 22.46 -2.99
CA ILE A 37 13.31 21.24 -3.27
C ILE A 37 12.37 20.11 -3.68
N ILE A 38 12.77 19.35 -4.69
CA ILE A 38 12.07 18.12 -5.09
C ILE A 38 12.62 16.97 -4.24
N ARG A 39 11.75 16.24 -3.58
CA ARG A 39 12.08 15.05 -2.80
C ARG A 39 11.15 13.89 -3.13
N LYS A 40 11.58 12.68 -2.83
CA LYS A 40 10.67 11.54 -2.80
C LYS A 40 9.72 11.65 -1.60
N LEU A 41 8.52 11.15 -1.76
CA LEU A 41 7.61 10.94 -0.65
C LEU A 41 8.21 9.94 0.35
N THR A 42 7.94 10.11 1.62
CA THR A 42 8.29 9.13 2.65
C THR A 42 7.35 7.92 2.57
N VAL A 43 7.75 6.79 3.17
CA VAL A 43 6.87 5.60 3.28
C VAL A 43 5.55 5.97 3.96
N LEU A 44 5.59 6.81 5.01
CA LEU A 44 4.38 7.28 5.70
C LEU A 44 3.45 8.09 4.78
N GLU A 45 4.00 9.00 3.97
CA GLU A 45 3.21 9.76 3.00
C GLU A 45 2.59 8.83 1.94
N CYS A 46 3.33 7.84 1.46
CA CYS A 46 2.81 6.84 0.53
C CYS A 46 1.72 5.97 1.17
N LYS A 47 1.87 5.57 2.45
CA LYS A 47 0.80 4.89 3.21
C LYS A 47 -0.49 5.71 3.21
N ARG A 48 -0.41 6.98 3.58
CA ARG A 48 -1.56 7.88 3.65
C ARG A 48 -2.22 8.10 2.29
N LEU A 49 -1.44 8.20 1.21
CA LEU A 49 -1.96 8.30 -0.15
C LEU A 49 -2.70 7.03 -0.59
N GLN A 50 -2.25 5.86 -0.13
CA GLN A 50 -2.93 4.57 -0.36
C GLN A 50 -4.00 4.27 0.71
N THR A 51 -4.28 5.23 1.58
CA THR A 51 -5.23 5.11 2.70
C THR A 51 -4.98 3.90 3.61
N VAL A 52 -3.71 3.48 3.69
CA VAL A 52 -3.22 2.47 4.64
C VAL A 52 -3.04 3.13 6.01
N PRO A 53 -3.55 2.54 7.10
CA PRO A 53 -3.45 3.11 8.45
C PRO A 53 -2.01 3.39 8.87
N ASP A 54 -1.79 4.48 9.63
CA ASP A 54 -0.45 4.82 10.16
C ASP A 54 0.10 3.73 11.10
N SER A 55 -0.78 2.96 11.75
CA SER A 55 -0.42 1.81 12.60
C SER A 55 0.09 0.60 11.82
N TYR A 56 -0.20 0.50 10.52
CA TYR A 56 0.26 -0.62 9.68
C TYR A 56 1.79 -0.60 9.54
N ILE A 57 2.46 -1.67 9.91
CA ILE A 57 3.93 -1.74 9.96
C ILE A 57 4.52 -2.44 8.72
N PHE A 58 5.70 -1.97 8.31
CA PHE A 58 6.51 -2.60 7.27
C PHE A 58 7.83 -3.09 7.90
N PRO A 59 7.92 -4.37 8.33
CA PRO A 59 9.16 -4.92 8.93
C PRO A 59 10.19 -5.28 7.85
N VAL A 60 10.31 -4.44 6.85
CA VAL A 60 11.15 -4.57 5.66
C VAL A 60 11.86 -3.25 5.36
N SER A 61 12.79 -3.22 4.39
CA SER A 61 13.43 -1.97 3.97
C SER A 61 12.45 -1.02 3.30
N ASP A 62 12.73 0.29 3.32
CA ASP A 62 11.92 1.30 2.64
C ASP A 62 11.70 0.97 1.16
N THR A 63 12.71 0.43 0.47
CA THR A 63 12.58 0.01 -0.94
C THR A 63 11.50 -1.05 -1.11
N GLN A 64 11.43 -2.01 -0.20
CA GLN A 64 10.39 -3.05 -0.24
C GLN A 64 9.02 -2.48 0.18
N ALA A 65 8.99 -1.57 1.14
CA ALA A 65 7.75 -0.88 1.53
C ALA A 65 7.17 -0.06 0.36
N TYR A 66 7.99 0.70 -0.35
CA TYR A 66 7.56 1.42 -1.55
C TYR A 66 7.03 0.49 -2.64
N ARG A 67 7.72 -0.66 -2.86
CA ARG A 67 7.27 -1.67 -3.83
C ARG A 67 5.92 -2.25 -3.45
N GLN A 68 5.73 -2.61 -2.19
CA GLN A 68 4.47 -3.15 -1.69
C GLN A 68 3.33 -2.13 -1.80
N LEU A 69 3.57 -0.88 -1.40
CA LEU A 69 2.59 0.21 -1.53
C LEU A 69 2.26 0.52 -3.00
N GLY A 70 3.23 0.42 -3.91
CA GLY A 70 3.01 0.61 -5.34
C GLY A 70 2.23 -0.51 -6.01
N ASN A 71 2.35 -1.74 -5.52
CA ASN A 71 1.59 -2.91 -6.00
C ASN A 71 0.25 -3.05 -5.27
N GLY A 72 0.12 -2.46 -4.07
CA GLY A 72 -1.08 -2.54 -3.25
C GLY A 72 -2.23 -1.69 -3.80
N TRP A 73 -3.42 -1.98 -3.32
CA TRP A 73 -4.62 -1.21 -3.64
C TRP A 73 -4.80 -0.03 -2.69
N THR A 74 -5.49 1.01 -3.14
CA THR A 74 -5.98 2.06 -2.27
C THR A 74 -7.09 1.51 -1.39
N VAL A 75 -6.84 1.36 -0.09
CA VAL A 75 -7.71 0.62 0.85
C VAL A 75 -9.13 1.16 0.87
N ASP A 76 -9.31 2.49 0.86
CA ASP A 76 -10.64 3.12 0.90
C ASP A 76 -11.46 2.82 -0.35
N VAL A 77 -10.82 2.74 -1.51
CA VAL A 77 -11.51 2.39 -2.76
C VAL A 77 -12.02 0.96 -2.69
N ILE A 78 -11.19 0.03 -2.19
CA ILE A 78 -11.60 -1.38 -2.06
C ILE A 78 -12.69 -1.53 -0.99
N ALA A 79 -12.57 -0.84 0.14
CA ALA A 79 -13.62 -0.83 1.17
C ALA A 79 -14.94 -0.30 0.59
N HIS A 80 -14.90 0.78 -0.19
CA HIS A 80 -16.07 1.30 -0.87
C HIS A 80 -16.70 0.26 -1.83
N ILE A 81 -15.90 -0.39 -2.66
CA ILE A 81 -16.39 -1.44 -3.57
C ILE A 81 -17.01 -2.60 -2.78
N LEU A 82 -16.34 -3.10 -1.75
CA LEU A 82 -16.81 -4.20 -0.92
C LEU A 82 -18.09 -3.85 -0.14
N SER A 83 -18.32 -2.57 0.19
CA SER A 83 -19.52 -2.14 0.90
C SER A 83 -20.83 -2.43 0.13
N PHE A 84 -20.76 -2.65 -1.18
CA PHE A 84 -21.89 -3.05 -2.00
C PHE A 84 -22.14 -4.57 -2.01
N CYS A 85 -21.25 -5.37 -1.38
CA CYS A 85 -21.45 -6.81 -1.29
C CYS A 85 -22.50 -7.11 -0.19
N PRO A 86 -23.64 -7.72 -0.53
CA PRO A 86 -24.66 -8.06 0.47
C PRO A 86 -24.09 -8.98 1.56
N GLY A 87 -24.39 -8.67 2.82
CA GLY A 87 -24.01 -9.50 3.95
C GLY A 87 -22.56 -9.41 4.39
N ILE A 88 -21.74 -8.51 3.81
CA ILE A 88 -20.31 -8.42 4.11
C ILE A 88 -19.97 -8.14 5.57
N THR A 89 -20.89 -7.51 6.30
CA THR A 89 -20.74 -7.18 7.74
C THR A 89 -21.73 -7.95 8.63
N GLU A 90 -22.60 -8.80 8.06
CA GLU A 90 -23.68 -9.46 8.79
C GLU A 90 -23.23 -10.75 9.45
N LYS A 91 -22.26 -11.44 8.87
CA LYS A 91 -21.76 -12.75 9.32
C LYS A 91 -20.24 -12.78 9.32
N PRO A 92 -19.63 -13.62 10.17
CA PRO A 92 -18.18 -13.88 10.06
C PRO A 92 -17.84 -14.42 8.67
N LEU A 93 -16.80 -13.85 8.07
CA LEU A 93 -16.34 -14.17 6.72
C LEU A 93 -15.20 -15.20 6.77
N GLU A 94 -15.26 -16.14 5.86
CA GLU A 94 -14.12 -16.97 5.45
C GLU A 94 -13.58 -16.43 4.13
N VAL A 95 -12.33 -16.01 4.11
CA VAL A 95 -11.75 -15.26 2.99
C VAL A 95 -10.58 -16.02 2.38
N LEU A 96 -10.64 -16.27 1.08
CA LEU A 96 -9.49 -16.66 0.27
C LEU A 96 -9.01 -15.45 -0.54
N SER A 97 -7.84 -14.93 -0.20
CA SER A 97 -7.19 -13.84 -0.93
C SER A 97 -6.16 -14.39 -1.88
N MET A 98 -6.43 -14.25 -3.18
CA MET A 98 -5.51 -14.65 -4.24
C MET A 98 -4.56 -13.50 -4.58
N TYR A 99 -3.23 -13.78 -4.59
CA TYR A 99 -2.20 -12.76 -4.81
C TYR A 99 -2.26 -11.63 -3.77
N ASP A 100 -2.29 -11.99 -2.51
CA ASP A 100 -2.65 -11.13 -1.37
C ASP A 100 -1.77 -9.87 -1.21
N GLY A 101 -0.50 -9.95 -1.63
CA GLY A 101 0.45 -8.86 -1.47
C GLY A 101 0.64 -8.48 0.00
N MET A 102 0.42 -7.22 0.32
CA MET A 102 0.46 -6.69 1.68
C MET A 102 -0.91 -6.67 2.38
N SER A 103 -1.84 -7.53 1.98
CA SER A 103 -3.19 -7.69 2.58
C SER A 103 -4.06 -6.42 2.55
N CYS A 104 -4.04 -5.67 1.44
CA CYS A 104 -4.95 -4.52 1.28
C CYS A 104 -6.43 -4.92 1.35
N GLY A 105 -6.79 -6.14 0.88
CA GLY A 105 -8.14 -6.68 1.00
C GLY A 105 -8.56 -6.87 2.46
N ARG A 106 -7.67 -7.39 3.33
CA ARG A 106 -7.91 -7.53 4.77
C ARG A 106 -8.09 -6.17 5.43
N LEU A 107 -7.22 -5.19 5.12
CA LEU A 107 -7.37 -3.82 5.60
C LEU A 107 -8.72 -3.20 5.22
N ALA A 108 -9.20 -3.47 4.00
CA ALA A 108 -10.49 -2.97 3.54
C ALA A 108 -11.67 -3.61 4.29
N LEU A 109 -11.59 -4.91 4.59
CA LEU A 109 -12.58 -5.62 5.42
C LEU A 109 -12.59 -5.07 6.86
N ASP A 110 -11.43 -4.88 7.47
CA ASP A 110 -11.31 -4.30 8.81
C ASP A 110 -11.92 -2.88 8.84
N LYS A 111 -11.68 -2.09 7.81
CA LYS A 111 -12.23 -0.73 7.69
C LYS A 111 -13.76 -0.72 7.60
N LEU A 112 -14.36 -1.73 7.00
CA LEU A 112 -15.82 -1.93 6.93
C LEU A 112 -16.40 -2.46 8.26
N GLY A 113 -15.57 -2.87 9.20
CA GLY A 113 -16.01 -3.56 10.41
C GLY A 113 -16.49 -4.98 10.16
N ALA A 114 -16.07 -5.60 9.05
CA ALA A 114 -16.40 -6.98 8.76
C ALA A 114 -15.69 -7.93 9.74
N SER A 115 -16.42 -8.90 10.26
CA SER A 115 -15.84 -9.98 11.07
C SER A 115 -15.20 -11.02 10.16
N VAL A 116 -13.91 -11.29 10.33
CA VAL A 116 -13.19 -12.31 9.57
C VAL A 116 -12.89 -13.49 10.47
N ALA A 117 -13.54 -14.65 10.21
CA ALA A 117 -13.36 -15.87 10.97
C ALA A 117 -12.09 -16.62 10.56
N ALA A 118 -11.77 -16.62 9.27
CA ALA A 118 -10.56 -17.21 8.73
C ALA A 118 -10.09 -16.43 7.50
N TYR A 119 -8.77 -16.34 7.35
CA TYR A 119 -8.16 -15.64 6.20
C TYR A 119 -7.01 -16.48 5.65
N TRP A 120 -7.20 -16.97 4.44
CA TRP A 120 -6.19 -17.71 3.68
C TRP A 120 -5.66 -16.82 2.56
N ALA A 121 -4.34 -16.80 2.40
CA ALA A 121 -3.68 -15.94 1.42
C ALA A 121 -2.75 -16.76 0.52
N THR A 122 -2.82 -16.53 -0.79
CA THR A 122 -1.79 -16.98 -1.70
C THR A 122 -0.85 -15.82 -1.99
N GLU A 123 0.44 -15.99 -1.70
CA GLU A 123 1.50 -15.03 -1.95
C GLU A 123 2.85 -15.76 -2.00
N ILE A 124 3.75 -15.33 -2.87
CA ILE A 124 5.10 -15.89 -3.02
C ILE A 124 6.22 -14.90 -2.66
N ASP A 125 5.92 -13.61 -2.62
CA ASP A 125 6.91 -12.60 -2.21
C ASP A 125 7.11 -12.65 -0.69
N LYS A 126 8.26 -13.16 -0.27
CA LYS A 126 8.64 -13.27 1.14
C LYS A 126 8.55 -11.97 1.93
N TYR A 127 8.72 -10.82 1.27
CA TYR A 127 8.63 -9.52 1.93
C TYR A 127 7.17 -9.11 2.15
N ALA A 128 6.30 -9.42 1.21
CA ALA A 128 4.86 -9.22 1.36
C ALA A 128 4.30 -10.14 2.46
N ILE A 129 4.63 -11.44 2.43
CA ILE A 129 4.29 -12.41 3.48
C ILE A 129 4.74 -11.91 4.86
N LYS A 130 6.00 -11.45 4.98
CA LYS A 130 6.53 -10.92 6.24
C LYS A 130 5.73 -9.70 6.74
N THR A 131 5.31 -8.83 5.85
CA THR A 131 4.51 -7.66 6.17
C THR A 131 3.11 -8.06 6.61
N THR A 132 2.45 -8.96 5.88
CA THR A 132 1.14 -9.52 6.27
C THR A 132 1.19 -10.17 7.64
N GLN A 133 2.13 -11.06 7.89
CA GLN A 133 2.26 -11.76 9.17
C GLN A 133 2.54 -10.84 10.36
N ALA A 134 3.20 -9.71 10.13
CA ALA A 134 3.45 -8.72 11.19
C ALA A 134 2.20 -7.91 11.57
N ASN A 135 1.24 -7.77 10.67
CA ASN A 135 0.00 -7.02 10.89
C ASN A 135 -1.21 -7.93 11.14
N PHE A 136 -1.21 -9.10 10.51
CA PHE A 136 -2.28 -10.11 10.57
C PHE A 136 -1.67 -11.50 10.82
N PRO A 137 -1.24 -11.81 12.05
CA PRO A 137 -0.57 -13.07 12.37
C PRO A 137 -1.47 -14.30 12.21
N ASP A 138 -2.78 -14.11 12.19
CA ASP A 138 -3.80 -15.13 11.99
C ASP A 138 -3.98 -15.54 10.51
N THR A 139 -3.35 -14.83 9.56
CA THR A 139 -3.39 -15.18 8.13
C THR A 139 -2.67 -16.49 7.86
N VAL A 140 -3.37 -17.44 7.24
CA VAL A 140 -2.80 -18.71 6.79
C VAL A 140 -2.21 -18.53 5.39
N GLN A 141 -0.89 -18.69 5.25
CA GLN A 141 -0.19 -18.57 3.97
C GLN A 141 -0.22 -19.89 3.21
N LEU A 142 -0.76 -19.89 2.01
CA LEU A 142 -0.91 -21.07 1.15
C LEU A 142 0.18 -21.16 0.06
N GLY A 143 0.99 -20.12 -0.11
CA GLY A 143 2.05 -20.07 -1.12
C GLY A 143 1.57 -19.73 -2.52
N ASP A 144 1.91 -20.56 -3.52
CA ASP A 144 1.62 -20.26 -4.92
C ASP A 144 0.13 -20.47 -5.26
N ALA A 145 -0.51 -19.43 -5.77
CA ALA A 145 -1.90 -19.46 -6.19
C ALA A 145 -2.20 -20.52 -7.29
N PHE A 146 -1.25 -20.77 -8.16
CA PHE A 146 -1.42 -21.79 -9.22
C PHE A 146 -1.44 -23.20 -8.63
N GLN A 147 -0.57 -23.48 -7.67
CA GLN A 147 -0.54 -24.77 -7.00
C GLN A 147 -1.81 -25.01 -6.18
N VAL A 148 -2.25 -24.01 -5.41
CA VAL A 148 -3.51 -24.09 -4.64
C VAL A 148 -4.68 -24.42 -5.56
N ARG A 149 -4.75 -23.81 -6.75
CA ARG A 149 -5.79 -24.10 -7.74
C ARG A 149 -5.68 -25.51 -8.33
N GLU A 150 -4.48 -25.97 -8.64
CA GLU A 150 -4.22 -27.30 -9.20
C GLU A 150 -4.54 -28.40 -8.19
N ASP A 151 -4.22 -28.19 -6.92
CA ASP A 151 -4.51 -29.13 -5.83
C ASP A 151 -6.04 -29.17 -5.49
N GLY A 152 -6.84 -28.29 -6.09
CA GLY A 152 -8.28 -28.21 -5.86
C GLY A 152 -8.65 -27.83 -4.42
N TRP A 153 -7.76 -27.10 -3.73
CA TRP A 153 -7.95 -26.71 -2.34
C TRP A 153 -9.24 -25.89 -2.14
N LYS A 154 -10.00 -26.25 -1.13
CA LYS A 154 -11.22 -25.58 -0.73
C LYS A 154 -11.21 -25.38 0.79
N PRO A 155 -11.36 -24.17 1.30
CA PRO A 155 -11.30 -23.88 2.73
C PRO A 155 -12.40 -24.55 3.55
N TRP A 156 -13.54 -24.86 2.90
CA TRP A 156 -14.71 -25.48 3.53
C TRP A 156 -14.69 -27.01 3.54
N GLU A 157 -13.62 -27.64 3.05
CA GLU A 157 -13.45 -29.10 3.02
C GLU A 157 -12.37 -29.57 3.99
N GLY A 158 -11.78 -28.68 4.83
CA GLY A 158 -10.74 -28.94 5.80
C GLY A 158 -11.23 -29.31 7.18
#